data_e15ceecde38d5ad5722a52b81615fbf4
#
_entry.id   e15ceecde38d5ad5722a52b81615fbf4
#
_cell.length_a   1.000
_cell.length_b   1.000
_cell.length_c   1.000
_cell.angle_alpha   90.00
_cell.angle_beta   90.00
_cell.angle_gamma   90.00
#
_symmetry.space_group_name_H-M   'P 1'
#
loop_
_entity.id
_entity.type
_entity.pdbx_description
1 polymer ?
#
loop_
_entity_poly.entity_id
_entity_poly.type
_entity_poly.pdbx_seq_one_letter_code
_entity_poly.pdbx_strand_id
1 'polypeptide(L)'
;MPRRPRLILPNVPVHLIQRGNNRQPCFVADEDYSFYLDWLREYAVQAGCHVHAYVLMTNHVHLLVSAGRAEAPGEMMKALGQRYVQYFNRTYRRSGTLWEGRYRSCLTQAEDYLLACQRYIELNPVRAAMVAHPAEYRWSSYRANAQGQGNRMNGHSMRRS
;
A
#
# COMPACT_ATOMS: atom_id res chain seq x y z
N MET A 1 6.33 -24.48 -11.58
CA MET A 1 5.80 -23.56 -12.56
C MET A 1 6.33 -22.18 -12.34
N PRO A 2 7.02 -21.63 -13.29
CA PRO A 2 7.53 -20.28 -13.10
C PRO A 2 6.37 -19.29 -13.03
N ARG A 3 6.55 -18.26 -12.24
CA ARG A 3 5.55 -17.21 -12.17
C ARG A 3 5.66 -16.32 -13.40
N ARG A 4 4.52 -15.81 -13.83
CA ARG A 4 4.55 -14.81 -14.88
C ARG A 4 5.24 -13.56 -14.38
N PRO A 5 6.03 -12.89 -15.23
CA PRO A 5 6.56 -11.58 -14.87
C PRO A 5 5.40 -10.61 -14.60
N ARG A 6 5.58 -9.72 -13.64
CA ARG A 6 4.59 -8.68 -13.43
C ARG A 6 4.70 -7.66 -14.54
N LEU A 7 3.54 -7.22 -15.00
CA LEU A 7 3.52 -6.17 -16.00
C LEU A 7 3.50 -4.83 -15.28
N ILE A 8 4.67 -4.23 -15.13
CA ILE A 8 4.83 -2.92 -14.49
C ILE A 8 5.57 -2.03 -15.47
N LEU A 9 5.02 -0.86 -15.75
CA LEU A 9 5.59 0.06 -16.72
C LEU A 9 6.04 1.34 -16.01
N PRO A 10 7.14 1.95 -16.50
CA PRO A 10 7.59 3.24 -15.93
C PRO A 10 6.49 4.29 -16.05
N ASN A 11 6.31 5.04 -14.97
CA ASN A 11 5.39 6.18 -14.89
C ASN A 11 3.92 5.82 -15.07
N VAL A 12 3.58 4.55 -15.02
CA VAL A 12 2.19 4.09 -15.07
C VAL A 12 1.80 3.60 -13.68
N PRO A 13 0.72 4.16 -13.08
CA PRO A 13 0.33 3.71 -11.76
C PRO A 13 -0.05 2.24 -11.74
N VAL A 14 0.33 1.57 -10.67
CA VAL A 14 0.03 0.16 -10.48
C VAL A 14 -0.64 -0.01 -9.13
N HIS A 15 -1.69 -0.82 -9.12
CA HIS A 15 -2.40 -1.17 -7.88
C HIS A 15 -1.79 -2.45 -7.33
N LEU A 16 -1.23 -2.36 -6.14
CA LEU A 16 -0.57 -3.46 -5.46
C LEU A 16 -1.43 -3.93 -4.30
N ILE A 17 -1.61 -5.24 -4.19
CA ILE A 17 -2.42 -5.85 -3.14
C ILE A 17 -1.59 -6.92 -2.46
N GLN A 18 -1.53 -6.88 -1.13
CA GLN A 18 -0.85 -7.89 -0.35
C GLN A 18 -1.77 -8.39 0.75
N ARG A 19 -1.94 -9.72 0.86
CA ARG A 19 -2.87 -10.32 1.80
C ARG A 19 -2.15 -11.14 2.84
N GLY A 20 -2.70 -11.16 4.05
CA GLY A 20 -2.21 -12.04 5.10
C GLY A 20 -2.45 -13.50 4.74
N ASN A 21 -1.47 -14.35 5.06
CA ASN A 21 -1.56 -15.78 4.81
C ASN A 21 -2.73 -16.36 5.60
N ASN A 22 -3.56 -17.17 4.94
CA ASN A 22 -4.77 -17.75 5.53
C ASN A 22 -5.69 -16.68 6.11
N ARG A 23 -5.70 -15.50 5.50
CA ARG A 23 -6.52 -14.37 5.94
C ARG A 23 -6.22 -13.93 7.37
N GLN A 24 -5.05 -14.29 7.88
CA GLN A 24 -4.70 -13.87 9.24
C GLN A 24 -4.51 -12.38 9.31
N PRO A 25 -4.73 -11.79 10.49
CA PRO A 25 -4.45 -10.36 10.65
C PRO A 25 -2.97 -10.08 10.43
N CYS A 26 -2.69 -9.00 9.74
CA CYS A 26 -1.31 -8.53 9.61
C CYS A 26 -1.09 -7.22 10.35
N PHE A 27 -2.11 -6.71 11.03
CA PHE A 27 -2.01 -5.58 11.92
C PHE A 27 -2.86 -5.90 13.15
N VAL A 28 -2.31 -5.75 14.34
CA VAL A 28 -3.00 -6.04 15.60
C VAL A 28 -3.14 -4.78 16.43
N ALA A 29 -2.06 -4.02 16.59
CA ALA A 29 -2.07 -2.79 17.38
C ALA A 29 -1.87 -1.59 16.47
N ASP A 30 -2.22 -0.41 16.96
CA ASP A 30 -2.03 0.83 16.20
C ASP A 30 -0.59 1.02 15.81
N GLU A 31 0.36 0.62 16.66
CA GLU A 31 1.78 0.73 16.32
C GLU A 31 2.15 -0.03 15.06
N ASP A 32 1.48 -1.15 14.81
CA ASP A 32 1.78 -1.95 13.63
C ASP A 32 1.49 -1.15 12.35
N TYR A 33 0.35 -0.48 12.33
CA TYR A 33 0.00 0.38 11.20
C TYR A 33 0.99 1.54 11.06
N SER A 34 1.35 2.15 12.18
CA SER A 34 2.26 3.30 12.15
C SER A 34 3.63 2.90 11.63
N PHE A 35 4.17 1.76 12.08
CA PHE A 35 5.46 1.29 11.60
C PHE A 35 5.40 0.95 10.12
N TYR A 36 4.32 0.29 9.69
CA TYR A 36 4.18 -0.02 8.27
C TYR A 36 4.22 1.25 7.42
N LEU A 37 3.48 2.27 7.81
CA LEU A 37 3.45 3.53 7.07
C LEU A 37 4.79 4.24 7.08
N ASP A 38 5.51 4.24 8.21
CA ASP A 38 6.82 4.86 8.28
C ASP A 38 7.79 4.18 7.34
N TRP A 39 7.78 2.86 7.32
CA TRP A 39 8.67 2.11 6.44
C TRP A 39 8.24 2.19 4.98
N LEU A 40 6.94 2.23 4.72
CA LEU A 40 6.46 2.48 3.37
C LEU A 40 7.00 3.80 2.83
N ARG A 41 6.92 4.85 3.64
CA ARG A 41 7.45 6.16 3.26
C ARG A 41 8.95 6.09 2.99
N GLU A 42 9.68 5.45 3.90
CA GLU A 42 11.13 5.35 3.78
C GLU A 42 11.52 4.63 2.48
N TYR A 43 10.92 3.47 2.24
CA TYR A 43 11.31 2.67 1.08
C TYR A 43 10.74 3.22 -0.23
N ALA A 44 9.62 3.93 -0.18
CA ALA A 44 9.12 4.61 -1.37
C ALA A 44 10.11 5.69 -1.82
N VAL A 45 10.62 6.48 -0.88
CA VAL A 45 11.61 7.49 -1.20
C VAL A 45 12.87 6.85 -1.75
N GLN A 46 13.37 5.81 -1.09
CA GLN A 46 14.60 5.14 -1.54
C GLN A 46 14.47 4.55 -2.94
N ALA A 47 13.32 4.00 -3.26
CA ALA A 47 13.11 3.37 -4.56
C ALA A 47 12.65 4.36 -5.65
N GLY A 48 12.31 5.58 -5.27
CA GLY A 48 11.79 6.55 -6.22
C GLY A 48 10.35 6.30 -6.60
N CYS A 49 9.56 5.77 -5.67
CA CYS A 49 8.14 5.52 -5.89
C CYS A 49 7.28 6.65 -5.35
N HIS A 50 6.20 6.94 -6.06
CA HIS A 50 5.16 7.84 -5.59
C HIS A 50 3.97 7.00 -5.14
N VAL A 51 3.54 7.19 -3.91
CA VAL A 51 2.36 6.49 -3.38
C VAL A 51 1.17 7.44 -3.50
N HIS A 52 0.27 7.12 -4.42
CA HIS A 52 -0.89 7.96 -4.70
C HIS A 52 -2.05 7.72 -3.75
N ALA A 53 -2.19 6.49 -3.30
CA ALA A 53 -3.25 6.11 -2.38
C ALA A 53 -2.87 4.85 -1.64
N TYR A 54 -3.44 4.67 -0.46
CA TYR A 54 -3.24 3.44 0.30
C TYR A 54 -4.39 3.21 1.26
N VAL A 55 -4.58 1.97 1.64
CA VAL A 55 -5.41 1.61 2.78
C VAL A 55 -4.83 0.35 3.42
N LEU A 56 -4.66 0.38 4.74
CA LEU A 56 -4.18 -0.75 5.51
C LEU A 56 -5.37 -1.37 6.22
N MET A 57 -5.85 -2.48 5.67
CA MET A 57 -6.94 -3.22 6.28
C MET A 57 -6.36 -4.22 7.28
N THR A 58 -7.19 -4.82 8.10
CA THR A 58 -6.71 -5.73 9.14
C THR A 58 -5.87 -6.86 8.58
N ASN A 59 -6.28 -7.44 7.45
CA ASN A 59 -5.61 -8.61 6.90
C ASN A 59 -5.14 -8.43 5.46
N HIS A 60 -5.10 -7.21 4.97
CA HIS A 60 -4.56 -6.95 3.64
C HIS A 60 -4.28 -5.46 3.45
N VAL A 61 -3.51 -5.16 2.43
CA VAL A 61 -3.07 -3.80 2.13
C VAL A 61 -3.29 -3.54 0.64
N HIS A 62 -3.78 -2.34 0.34
CA HIS A 62 -3.85 -1.85 -1.03
C HIS A 62 -2.98 -0.62 -1.15
N LEU A 63 -2.15 -0.58 -2.18
CA LEU A 63 -1.30 0.58 -2.49
C LEU A 63 -1.47 0.93 -3.96
N LEU A 64 -1.47 2.22 -4.27
CA LEU A 64 -1.47 2.69 -5.65
C LEU A 64 -0.20 3.49 -5.83
N VAL A 65 0.72 2.99 -6.66
CA VAL A 65 2.04 3.60 -6.79
C VAL A 65 2.45 3.75 -8.25
N SER A 66 3.34 4.70 -8.51
CA SER A 66 4.01 4.81 -9.79
C SER A 66 5.47 5.15 -9.55
N ALA A 67 6.32 4.89 -10.54
CA ALA A 67 7.74 5.15 -10.43
C ALA A 67 8.33 5.34 -11.80
N GLY A 68 9.50 5.98 -11.86
CA GLY A 68 10.20 6.18 -13.13
C GLY A 68 10.88 4.94 -13.66
N ARG A 69 11.06 3.90 -12.82
CA ARG A 69 11.64 2.62 -13.23
C ARG A 69 10.65 1.50 -12.96
N ALA A 70 10.55 0.59 -13.91
CA ALA A 70 9.61 -0.53 -13.77
C ALA A 70 9.93 -1.41 -12.55
N GLU A 71 11.20 -1.50 -12.16
CA GLU A 71 11.62 -2.36 -11.04
C GLU A 71 11.36 -1.75 -9.67
N ALA A 72 11.14 -0.44 -9.61
CA ALA A 72 11.09 0.26 -8.33
C ALA A 72 9.97 -0.21 -7.39
N PRO A 73 8.73 -0.43 -7.88
CA PRO A 73 7.70 -0.91 -6.98
C PRO A 73 8.03 -2.27 -6.35
N GLY A 74 8.66 -3.16 -7.12
CA GLY A 74 9.07 -4.46 -6.59
C GLY A 74 10.16 -4.34 -5.54
N GLU A 75 11.12 -3.45 -5.76
CA GLU A 75 12.18 -3.20 -4.78
C GLU A 75 11.60 -2.65 -3.48
N MET A 76 10.67 -1.71 -3.60
CA MET A 76 9.99 -1.14 -2.45
C MET A 76 9.24 -2.21 -1.67
N MET A 77 8.45 -3.03 -2.37
CA MET A 77 7.65 -4.06 -1.71
C MET A 77 8.51 -5.12 -1.04
N LYS A 78 9.63 -5.48 -1.67
CA LYS A 78 10.54 -6.45 -1.07
C LYS A 78 11.13 -5.93 0.24
N ALA A 79 11.65 -4.71 0.23
CA ALA A 79 12.27 -4.13 1.41
C ALA A 79 11.26 -3.92 2.53
N LEU A 80 10.10 -3.36 2.17
CA LEU A 80 9.02 -3.12 3.13
C LEU A 80 8.52 -4.42 3.73
N GLY A 81 8.28 -5.41 2.88
CA GLY A 81 7.76 -6.69 3.33
C GLY A 81 8.70 -7.40 4.28
N GLN A 82 9.99 -7.43 3.96
CA GLN A 82 10.97 -8.09 4.82
C GLN A 82 11.05 -7.42 6.19
N ARG A 83 11.09 -6.10 6.20
CA ARG A 83 11.22 -5.38 7.46
C ARG A 83 9.98 -5.53 8.32
N TYR A 84 8.81 -5.42 7.70
CA TYR A 84 7.57 -5.52 8.45
C TYR A 84 7.36 -6.92 9.02
N VAL A 85 7.65 -7.96 8.23
CA VAL A 85 7.50 -9.34 8.70
C VAL A 85 8.44 -9.61 9.88
N GLN A 86 9.69 -9.13 9.81
CA GLN A 86 10.62 -9.29 10.93
C GLN A 86 10.09 -8.63 12.19
N TYR A 87 9.58 -7.41 12.05
CA TYR A 87 8.98 -6.69 13.17
C TYR A 87 7.79 -7.46 13.74
N PHE A 88 6.88 -7.88 12.87
CA PHE A 88 5.64 -8.52 13.29
C PHE A 88 5.93 -9.86 13.97
N ASN A 89 6.80 -10.65 13.39
CA ASN A 89 7.15 -11.95 13.95
C ASN A 89 7.84 -11.80 15.31
N ARG A 90 8.73 -10.82 15.44
CA ARG A 90 9.39 -10.57 16.72
C ARG A 90 8.39 -10.08 17.77
N THR A 91 7.53 -9.15 17.40
CA THR A 91 6.59 -8.55 18.32
C THR A 91 5.58 -9.57 18.85
N TYR A 92 5.10 -10.44 17.97
CA TYR A 92 4.03 -11.38 18.32
C TYR A 92 4.53 -12.81 18.49
N ARG A 93 5.86 -12.99 18.54
CA ARG A 93 6.51 -14.27 18.82
C ARG A 93 6.04 -15.36 17.88
N ARG A 94 6.03 -15.05 16.60
CA ARG A 94 5.64 -16.00 15.57
C ARG A 94 6.78 -16.18 14.59
N SER A 95 6.67 -17.20 13.74
CA SER A 95 7.67 -17.49 12.72
C SER A 95 6.96 -17.76 11.39
N GLY A 96 7.75 -17.76 10.33
CA GLY A 96 7.23 -18.10 9.02
C GLY A 96 6.63 -16.90 8.30
N THR A 97 5.92 -17.20 7.22
CA THR A 97 5.40 -16.17 6.35
C THR A 97 4.20 -15.45 6.98
N LEU A 98 4.16 -14.15 6.79
CA LEU A 98 2.99 -13.35 7.17
C LEU A 98 2.08 -13.16 5.97
N TRP A 99 2.66 -13.00 4.79
CA TRP A 99 1.91 -12.68 3.58
C TRP A 99 1.61 -13.92 2.76
N GLU A 100 0.46 -13.90 2.09
CA GLU A 100 0.07 -14.98 1.20
C GLU A 100 0.79 -14.82 -0.13
N GLY A 101 1.94 -15.48 -0.28
CA GLY A 101 2.72 -15.40 -1.49
C GLY A 101 3.20 -13.98 -1.80
N ARG A 102 3.43 -13.72 -3.08
CA ARG A 102 3.84 -12.42 -3.54
C ARG A 102 2.64 -11.50 -3.68
N TYR A 103 2.89 -10.19 -3.62
CA TYR A 103 1.82 -9.24 -3.84
C TYR A 103 1.27 -9.37 -5.27
N ARG A 104 0.02 -8.97 -5.44
CA ARG A 104 -0.61 -8.90 -6.75
C ARG A 104 -0.47 -7.50 -7.30
N SER A 105 -0.40 -7.37 -8.61
CA SER A 105 -0.29 -6.08 -9.25
C SER A 105 -1.26 -5.98 -10.43
N CYS A 106 -1.81 -4.79 -10.62
CA CYS A 106 -2.75 -4.52 -11.70
C CYS A 106 -2.50 -3.10 -12.18
N LEU A 107 -2.23 -2.96 -13.49
CA LEU A 107 -1.97 -1.64 -14.06
C LEU A 107 -3.26 -0.80 -14.14
N THR A 108 -3.11 0.49 -13.91
CA THR A 108 -4.14 1.45 -14.25
C THR A 108 -3.77 2.04 -15.60
N GLN A 109 -4.63 1.88 -16.59
CA GLN A 109 -4.25 2.13 -17.98
C GLN A 109 -4.43 3.56 -18.44
N ALA A 110 -5.18 4.36 -17.74
CA ALA A 110 -5.43 5.74 -18.15
C ALA A 110 -5.62 6.60 -16.93
N GLU A 111 -5.46 7.92 -17.13
CA GLU A 111 -5.63 8.86 -16.03
C GLU A 111 -6.99 8.76 -15.38
N ASP A 112 -8.02 8.46 -16.18
CA ASP A 112 -9.36 8.29 -15.63
C ASP A 112 -9.41 7.16 -14.60
N TYR A 113 -8.61 6.13 -14.79
CA TYR A 113 -8.57 5.01 -13.87
C TYR A 113 -7.80 5.31 -12.60
N LEU A 114 -6.91 6.30 -12.63
CA LEU A 114 -6.17 6.66 -11.44
C LEU A 114 -7.11 7.10 -10.32
N LEU A 115 -8.01 8.05 -10.63
CA LEU A 115 -8.96 8.51 -9.63
C LEU A 115 -9.94 7.43 -9.21
N ALA A 116 -10.40 6.63 -10.18
CA ALA A 116 -11.32 5.53 -9.86
C ALA A 116 -10.65 4.52 -8.95
N CYS A 117 -9.39 4.17 -9.22
CA CYS A 117 -8.66 3.24 -8.40
C CYS A 117 -8.39 3.82 -7.01
N GLN A 118 -8.02 5.10 -6.95
CA GLN A 118 -7.81 5.78 -5.68
C GLN A 118 -9.07 5.72 -4.82
N ARG A 119 -10.23 6.02 -5.41
CA ARG A 119 -11.49 5.97 -4.69
C ARG A 119 -11.82 4.54 -4.25
N TYR A 120 -11.59 3.58 -5.13
CA TYR A 120 -11.83 2.18 -4.80
C TYR A 120 -11.02 1.78 -3.56
N ILE A 121 -9.75 2.18 -3.52
CA ILE A 121 -8.87 1.87 -2.40
C ILE A 121 -9.38 2.56 -1.14
N GLU A 122 -9.66 3.85 -1.22
CA GLU A 122 -10.00 4.64 -0.03
C GLU A 122 -11.39 4.33 0.50
N LEU A 123 -12.28 3.76 -0.32
CA LEU A 123 -13.60 3.35 0.12
C LEU A 123 -13.64 1.91 0.65
N ASN A 124 -12.51 1.23 0.64
CA ASN A 124 -12.44 -0.16 1.10
C ASN A 124 -13.00 -0.34 2.52
N PRO A 125 -12.65 0.52 3.50
CA PRO A 125 -13.21 0.33 4.84
C PRO A 125 -14.73 0.51 4.91
N VAL A 126 -15.29 1.35 4.04
CA VAL A 126 -16.74 1.52 3.97
C VAL A 126 -17.38 0.25 3.40
N ARG A 127 -16.82 -0.29 2.30
CA ARG A 127 -17.34 -1.52 1.72
C ARG A 127 -17.24 -2.70 2.68
N ALA A 128 -16.23 -2.69 3.54
CA ALA A 128 -16.05 -3.75 4.54
C ALA A 128 -16.90 -3.51 5.79
N ALA A 129 -17.73 -2.48 5.78
CA ALA A 129 -18.61 -2.11 6.90
C ALA A 129 -17.85 -1.81 8.19
N MET A 130 -16.61 -1.36 8.09
CA MET A 130 -15.81 -0.99 9.26
C MET A 130 -16.12 0.42 9.73
N VAL A 131 -16.46 1.29 8.78
CA VAL A 131 -16.81 2.69 9.05
C VAL A 131 -17.95 3.08 8.10
N ALA A 132 -18.66 4.16 8.43
CA ALA A 132 -19.73 4.66 7.58
C ALA A 132 -19.22 5.62 6.51
N HIS A 133 -18.11 6.31 6.79
CA HIS A 133 -17.53 7.30 5.87
C HIS A 133 -16.03 7.09 5.83
N PRO A 134 -15.40 7.23 4.64
CA PRO A 134 -13.96 6.95 4.53
C PRO A 134 -13.10 7.84 5.41
N ALA A 135 -13.55 9.05 5.74
CA ALA A 135 -12.79 9.93 6.62
C ALA A 135 -12.66 9.38 8.03
N GLU A 136 -13.51 8.44 8.42
CA GLU A 136 -13.46 7.83 9.75
C GLU A 136 -12.39 6.76 9.88
N TYR A 137 -11.83 6.30 8.76
CA TYR A 137 -10.80 5.27 8.81
C TYR A 137 -9.43 5.91 8.81
N ARG A 138 -8.69 5.69 9.90
CA ARG A 138 -7.40 6.37 10.12
C ARG A 138 -6.31 5.90 9.17
N TRP A 139 -6.33 4.62 8.80
CA TRP A 139 -5.18 4.01 8.13
C TRP A 139 -5.36 3.98 6.62
N SER A 140 -5.72 5.12 6.05
CA SER A 140 -5.83 5.28 4.61
C SER A 140 -5.42 6.69 4.21
N SER A 141 -5.21 6.87 2.91
CA SER A 141 -4.82 8.16 2.34
C SER A 141 -6.00 9.10 2.13
N TYR A 142 -7.22 8.68 2.47
CA TYR A 142 -8.41 9.46 2.12
C TYR A 142 -8.36 10.89 2.65
N ARG A 143 -8.00 11.06 3.92
CA ARG A 143 -8.02 12.40 4.52
C ARG A 143 -7.05 13.34 3.82
N ALA A 144 -5.83 12.85 3.55
CA ALA A 144 -4.83 13.68 2.91
C ALA A 144 -5.25 14.07 1.50
N ASN A 145 -5.79 13.11 0.74
CA ASN A 145 -6.19 13.36 -0.64
C ASN A 145 -7.44 14.22 -0.73
N ALA A 146 -8.45 13.91 0.07
CA ALA A 146 -9.73 14.61 -0.02
C ALA A 146 -9.66 16.03 0.51
N GLN A 147 -8.80 16.27 1.49
CA GLN A 147 -8.71 17.58 2.12
C GLN A 147 -7.59 18.45 1.54
N GLY A 148 -6.94 17.95 0.51
CA GLY A 148 -5.87 18.73 -0.13
C GLY A 148 -4.64 18.92 0.73
N GLN A 149 -4.42 18.03 1.72
CA GLN A 149 -3.30 18.18 2.64
C GLN A 149 -2.02 17.57 2.13
N GLY A 150 -1.96 17.13 0.95
CA GLY A 150 -0.78 16.44 0.44
C GLY A 150 -0.56 15.10 1.12
N ASN A 151 -0.17 14.13 0.35
CA ASN A 151 0.07 12.78 0.86
C ASN A 151 1.42 12.75 1.59
N ARG A 152 1.43 12.26 2.81
CA ARG A 152 2.65 12.16 3.60
C ARG A 152 3.68 11.25 2.94
N MET A 153 3.25 10.31 2.12
CA MET A 153 4.15 9.39 1.43
C MET A 153 4.91 10.07 0.31
N ASN A 154 4.29 11.04 -0.34
CA ASN A 154 4.89 11.72 -1.49
C ASN A 154 5.45 13.08 -1.16
N GLY A 155 5.24 13.55 0.02
CA GLY A 155 5.73 14.86 0.40
C GLY A 155 5.30 15.92 -0.61
N HIS A 156 6.26 16.60 -1.19
CA HIS A 156 5.93 17.69 -2.07
C HIS A 156 5.28 17.28 -3.37
N SER A 157 5.42 16.06 -3.80
CA SER A 157 4.86 15.66 -5.08
C SER A 157 3.34 15.65 -5.07
N MET A 158 2.75 15.58 -3.92
CA MET A 158 1.30 15.58 -3.84
C MET A 158 0.72 16.95 -3.79
N ARG A 159 1.59 17.91 -3.67
CA ARG A 159 1.07 19.17 -3.68
C ARG A 159 0.91 19.66 -4.93
N ARG A 160 1.07 19.15 -5.82
CA ARG A 160 0.82 19.60 -6.94
C ARG A 160 -0.24 19.65 -7.22
N SER A 161 -0.58 20.10 -7.53
CA SER A 161 -1.47 20.27 -7.67
C SER A 161 -2.11 20.46 -8.38
#